data_831f1fe9fe439180a42ee765d2ee2016
#
_entry.id   831f1fe9fe439180a42ee765d2ee2016
#
_cell.length_a   1.000
_cell.length_b   1.000
_cell.length_c   1.000
_cell.angle_alpha   90.00
_cell.angle_beta   90.00
_cell.angle_gamma   90.00
#
_symmetry.space_group_name_H-M   'P 1'
#
loop_
_entity.id
_entity.type
_entity.pdbx_description
1 polymer ?
#
loop_
_entity_poly.entity_id
_entity_poly.type
_entity_poly.pdbx_seq_one_letter_code
_entity_poly.pdbx_strand_id
1 'polypeptide(L)'
;MDSIIRIDNLDKSFGSVHAVDNLSFRVKSGELFAFLGVNGAGKSTTISIMCGTLGKDKGQVIIDNKDIDHDMPAITRELGVVFQSSVLDSPLSVRDNLYSRASLYGINGVEAKNRIEYLAQILNFSDLLNRQVGKLSGGQRRRIDVARALLHNPKILILDEPTTGLDPQTRKTLWEVIEKLRREQGMTVFLTTHYMEEAADADYVVILDSGKISAEGTPHELKTKYTGDFVTVYGVDEAKIAALGVEYEVRKDCIRI
;
A
#
# COMPACT_ATOMS: atom_id res chain seq x y z
N MET A 1 18.49 12.30 3.97
CA MET A 1 18.00 11.34 2.94
C MET A 1 16.87 12.02 2.19
N ASP A 2 16.95 12.05 0.87
CA ASP A 2 15.97 12.76 0.05
C ASP A 2 14.63 12.02 0.03
N SER A 3 13.53 12.77 0.22
CA SER A 3 12.20 12.20 0.11
C SER A 3 11.84 11.99 -1.36
N ILE A 4 11.45 10.77 -1.73
CA ILE A 4 11.02 10.43 -3.09
C ILE A 4 9.57 10.88 -3.37
N ILE A 5 8.73 10.95 -2.33
CA ILE A 5 7.38 11.54 -2.40
C ILE A 5 7.30 12.65 -1.35
N ARG A 6 6.84 13.82 -1.77
CA ARG A 6 6.58 14.97 -0.93
C ARG A 6 5.21 15.54 -1.21
N ILE A 7 4.38 15.60 -0.19
CA ILE A 7 3.06 16.23 -0.23
C ILE A 7 3.06 17.38 0.76
N ASP A 8 2.64 18.54 0.31
CA ASP A 8 2.58 19.79 1.09
C ASP A 8 1.18 20.40 0.98
N ASN A 9 0.50 20.52 2.12
CA ASN A 9 -0.80 21.19 2.28
C ASN A 9 -1.82 20.78 1.22
N LEU A 10 -1.91 19.47 0.94
CA LEU A 10 -2.83 18.93 -0.06
C LEU A 10 -4.28 19.06 0.40
N ASP A 11 -5.11 19.64 -0.44
CA ASP A 11 -6.55 19.77 -0.24
C ASP A 11 -7.34 19.17 -1.39
N LYS A 12 -8.45 18.47 -1.04
CA LYS A 12 -9.45 18.01 -2.00
C LYS A 12 -10.83 17.93 -1.39
N SER A 13 -11.80 18.59 -2.03
CA SER A 13 -13.20 18.55 -1.66
C SER A 13 -14.08 18.01 -2.78
N PHE A 14 -15.17 17.38 -2.42
CA PHE A 14 -16.26 16.94 -3.30
C PHE A 14 -17.58 17.51 -2.77
N GLY A 15 -18.01 18.64 -3.33
CA GLY A 15 -19.16 19.40 -2.80
C GLY A 15 -18.91 19.81 -1.34
N SER A 16 -19.73 19.34 -0.41
CA SER A 16 -19.58 19.64 1.02
C SER A 16 -18.61 18.70 1.77
N VAL A 17 -18.10 17.66 1.12
CA VAL A 17 -17.20 16.67 1.75
C VAL A 17 -15.76 17.09 1.52
N HIS A 18 -15.01 17.39 2.59
CA HIS A 18 -13.58 17.67 2.55
C HIS A 18 -12.84 16.34 2.68
N ALA A 19 -12.53 15.71 1.54
CA ALA A 19 -11.98 14.36 1.48
C ALA A 19 -10.49 14.29 1.84
N VAL A 20 -9.73 15.38 1.59
CA VAL A 20 -8.33 15.57 1.99
C VAL A 20 -8.20 16.99 2.49
N ASP A 21 -7.75 17.18 3.72
CA ASP A 21 -7.76 18.44 4.44
C ASP A 21 -6.36 18.77 4.96
N ASN A 22 -5.66 19.66 4.24
CA ASN A 22 -4.32 20.16 4.60
C ASN A 22 -3.29 19.05 4.86
N LEU A 23 -3.30 18.01 4.02
CA LEU A 23 -2.45 16.84 4.20
C LEU A 23 -1.00 17.13 3.80
N SER A 24 -0.05 16.83 4.71
CA SER A 24 1.39 17.01 4.45
C SER A 24 2.17 15.82 5.02
N PHE A 25 2.97 15.16 4.19
CA PHE A 25 3.85 14.06 4.61
C PHE A 25 5.00 13.84 3.62
N ARG A 26 5.96 13.00 4.01
CA ARG A 26 7.15 12.64 3.24
C ARG A 26 7.33 11.13 3.21
N VAL A 27 7.78 10.60 2.07
CA VAL A 27 8.20 9.20 1.92
C VAL A 27 9.67 9.20 1.48
N LYS A 28 10.52 8.44 2.16
CA LYS A 28 11.93 8.30 1.81
C LYS A 28 12.12 7.26 0.71
N SER A 29 13.21 7.39 -0.05
CA SER A 29 13.56 6.40 -1.07
C SER A 29 13.85 5.03 -0.43
N GLY A 30 13.31 3.96 -1.02
CA GLY A 30 13.44 2.59 -0.54
C GLY A 30 12.59 2.23 0.70
N GLU A 31 11.77 3.16 1.18
CA GLU A 31 10.90 2.98 2.35
C GLU A 31 9.66 2.15 2.01
N LEU A 32 9.24 1.29 2.94
CA LEU A 32 7.88 0.74 2.99
C LEU A 32 7.04 1.70 3.84
N PHE A 33 6.27 2.53 3.18
CA PHE A 33 5.42 3.54 3.80
C PHE A 33 3.97 3.05 3.85
N ALA A 34 3.37 3.01 5.03
CA ALA A 34 1.98 2.61 5.21
C ALA A 34 1.07 3.82 5.48
N PHE A 35 0.02 3.92 4.67
CA PHE A 35 -1.02 4.95 4.75
C PHE A 35 -2.30 4.31 5.26
N LEU A 36 -2.46 4.33 6.58
CA LEU A 36 -3.51 3.62 7.30
C LEU A 36 -4.74 4.52 7.53
N GLY A 37 -5.91 3.93 7.54
CA GLY A 37 -7.16 4.66 7.87
C GLY A 37 -8.39 3.87 7.49
N VAL A 38 -9.52 4.23 8.10
CA VAL A 38 -10.82 3.63 7.79
C VAL A 38 -11.29 3.98 6.37
N ASN A 39 -12.33 3.31 5.91
CA ASN A 39 -12.95 3.65 4.61
C ASN A 39 -13.50 5.08 4.66
N GLY A 40 -13.23 5.85 3.60
CA GLY A 40 -13.61 7.28 3.54
C GLY A 40 -12.60 8.25 4.19
N ALA A 41 -11.49 7.76 4.79
CA ALA A 41 -10.49 8.62 5.42
C ALA A 41 -9.68 9.50 4.43
N GLY A 42 -9.83 9.33 3.11
CA GLY A 42 -9.12 10.11 2.09
C GLY A 42 -7.97 9.37 1.38
N LYS A 43 -7.70 8.10 1.73
CA LYS A 43 -6.57 7.31 1.18
C LYS A 43 -6.59 7.21 -0.35
N SER A 44 -7.66 6.67 -0.92
CA SER A 44 -7.78 6.47 -2.39
C SER A 44 -7.88 7.80 -3.14
N THR A 45 -8.41 8.86 -2.50
CA THR A 45 -8.40 10.22 -3.05
C THR A 45 -6.97 10.72 -3.20
N THR A 46 -6.15 10.57 -2.16
CA THR A 46 -4.73 10.95 -2.17
C THR A 46 -3.95 10.17 -3.24
N ILE A 47 -4.14 8.84 -3.33
CA ILE A 47 -3.53 8.02 -4.39
C ILE A 47 -3.96 8.50 -5.79
N SER A 48 -5.26 8.77 -5.99
CA SER A 48 -5.77 9.22 -7.29
C SER A 48 -5.14 10.55 -7.72
N ILE A 49 -4.88 11.45 -6.77
CA ILE A 49 -4.15 12.70 -7.03
C ILE A 49 -2.69 12.41 -7.37
N MET A 50 -1.99 11.59 -6.60
CA MET A 50 -0.60 11.20 -6.86
C MET A 50 -0.43 10.53 -8.23
N CYS A 51 -1.42 9.75 -8.67
CA CYS A 51 -1.44 9.10 -9.99
C CYS A 51 -1.91 10.00 -11.13
N GLY A 52 -2.28 11.25 -10.86
CA GLY A 52 -2.78 12.21 -11.87
C GLY A 52 -4.16 11.87 -12.44
N THR A 53 -4.90 10.93 -11.83
CA THR A 53 -6.27 10.56 -12.25
C THR A 53 -7.34 11.46 -11.65
N LEU A 54 -6.97 12.25 -10.64
CA LEU A 54 -7.82 13.24 -9.97
C LEU A 54 -7.04 14.54 -9.74
N GLY A 55 -7.64 15.67 -10.07
CA GLY A 55 -7.06 16.98 -9.77
C GLY A 55 -7.19 17.35 -8.29
N LYS A 56 -6.13 17.91 -7.71
CA LYS A 56 -6.17 18.52 -6.38
C LYS A 56 -6.82 19.91 -6.42
N ASP A 57 -7.28 20.41 -5.28
CA ASP A 57 -7.81 21.78 -5.16
C ASP A 57 -6.72 22.74 -4.73
N LYS A 58 -5.81 22.32 -3.80
CA LYS A 58 -4.66 23.09 -3.33
C LYS A 58 -3.49 22.17 -2.97
N GLY A 59 -2.37 22.79 -2.62
CA GLY A 59 -1.17 22.10 -2.16
C GLY A 59 -0.23 21.71 -3.29
N GLN A 60 0.85 21.04 -2.93
CA GLN A 60 1.87 20.57 -3.85
C GLN A 60 2.14 19.08 -3.66
N VAL A 61 2.37 18.36 -4.76
CA VAL A 61 2.77 16.95 -4.75
C VAL A 61 3.96 16.79 -5.67
N ILE A 62 5.08 16.39 -5.08
CA ILE A 62 6.36 16.13 -5.78
C ILE A 62 6.66 14.65 -5.68
N ILE A 63 6.94 14.01 -6.81
CA ILE A 63 7.31 12.60 -6.91
C ILE A 63 8.61 12.49 -7.71
N ASP A 64 9.64 11.90 -7.13
CA ASP A 64 11.00 11.78 -7.71
C ASP A 64 11.50 13.14 -8.25
N ASN A 65 11.39 14.19 -7.41
CA ASN A 65 11.75 15.58 -7.71
C ASN A 65 10.97 16.23 -8.88
N LYS A 66 9.84 15.66 -9.28
CA LYS A 66 8.97 16.14 -10.35
C LYS A 66 7.60 16.57 -9.79
N ASP A 67 7.08 17.69 -10.25
CA ASP A 67 5.75 18.17 -9.82
C ASP A 67 4.66 17.52 -10.66
N ILE A 68 3.62 16.99 -10.00
CA ILE A 68 2.50 16.32 -10.70
C ILE A 68 1.74 17.24 -11.64
N ASP A 69 1.74 18.55 -11.40
CA ASP A 69 1.04 19.52 -12.26
C ASP A 69 1.73 19.72 -13.62
N HIS A 70 3.03 19.41 -13.71
CA HIS A 70 3.83 19.68 -14.91
C HIS A 70 4.47 18.44 -15.52
N ASP A 71 4.81 17.43 -14.70
CA ASP A 71 5.69 16.32 -15.09
C ASP A 71 4.99 14.95 -15.09
N MET A 72 3.65 14.88 -15.06
CA MET A 72 2.91 13.61 -14.97
C MET A 72 3.36 12.53 -15.95
N PRO A 73 3.67 12.81 -17.25
CA PRO A 73 4.14 11.79 -18.17
C PRO A 73 5.47 11.14 -17.75
N ALA A 74 6.36 11.91 -17.12
CA ALA A 74 7.63 11.41 -16.59
C ALA A 74 7.42 10.66 -15.27
N ILE A 75 6.55 11.17 -14.38
CA ILE A 75 6.18 10.54 -13.12
C ILE A 75 5.54 9.18 -13.36
N THR A 76 4.61 9.06 -14.32
CA THR A 76 3.91 7.80 -14.63
C THR A 76 4.88 6.67 -15.01
N ARG A 77 6.04 6.97 -15.57
CA ARG A 77 7.09 5.98 -15.89
C ARG A 77 7.82 5.46 -14.66
N GLU A 78 7.79 6.20 -13.57
CA GLU A 78 8.42 5.83 -12.29
C GLU A 78 7.44 5.13 -11.34
N LEU A 79 6.13 5.16 -11.66
CA LEU A 79 5.07 4.62 -10.82
C LEU A 79 4.56 3.27 -11.33
N GLY A 80 4.59 2.26 -10.48
CA GLY A 80 3.78 1.06 -10.60
C GLY A 80 2.57 1.18 -9.68
N VAL A 81 1.36 1.01 -10.19
CA VAL A 81 0.14 1.20 -9.38
C VAL A 81 -0.73 -0.03 -9.42
N VAL A 82 -1.11 -0.54 -8.25
CA VAL A 82 -2.09 -1.61 -8.08
C VAL A 82 -3.31 -1.03 -7.39
N PHE A 83 -4.36 -0.77 -8.13
CA PHE A 83 -5.61 -0.24 -7.60
C PHE A 83 -6.39 -1.32 -6.84
N GLN A 84 -7.33 -0.91 -6.00
CA GLN A 84 -8.23 -1.81 -5.28
C GLN A 84 -8.99 -2.74 -6.25
N SER A 85 -9.52 -2.20 -7.34
CA SER A 85 -10.13 -2.98 -8.41
C SER A 85 -9.13 -3.33 -9.51
N SER A 86 -9.21 -4.55 -10.04
CA SER A 86 -8.37 -4.98 -11.16
C SER A 86 -8.68 -4.18 -12.42
N VAL A 87 -7.63 -3.78 -13.12
CA VAL A 87 -7.69 -3.05 -14.41
C VAL A 87 -7.29 -3.93 -15.59
N LEU A 88 -7.29 -5.26 -15.40
CA LEU A 88 -7.01 -6.23 -16.43
C LEU A 88 -8.23 -6.48 -17.31
N ASP A 89 -8.00 -6.67 -18.60
CA ASP A 89 -9.04 -6.96 -19.59
C ASP A 89 -9.49 -8.43 -19.47
N SER A 90 -10.68 -8.65 -18.91
CA SER A 90 -11.23 -9.98 -18.61
C SER A 90 -11.30 -10.95 -19.79
N PRO A 91 -11.64 -10.54 -21.04
CA PRO A 91 -11.66 -11.41 -22.20
C PRO A 91 -10.29 -11.88 -22.69
N LEU A 92 -9.23 -11.11 -22.39
CA LEU A 92 -7.89 -11.42 -22.86
C LEU A 92 -7.21 -12.46 -21.96
N SER A 93 -6.20 -13.16 -22.51
CA SER A 93 -5.32 -13.99 -21.70
C SER A 93 -4.44 -13.12 -20.77
N VAL A 94 -3.88 -13.73 -19.73
CA VAL A 94 -2.89 -13.08 -18.86
C VAL A 94 -1.71 -12.56 -19.68
N ARG A 95 -1.21 -13.38 -20.60
CA ARG A 95 -0.11 -13.04 -21.51
C ARG A 95 -0.42 -11.81 -22.34
N ASP A 96 -1.58 -11.78 -23.00
CA ASP A 96 -1.97 -10.67 -23.88
C ASP A 96 -2.16 -9.37 -23.09
N ASN A 97 -2.76 -9.45 -21.89
CA ASN A 97 -2.84 -8.31 -20.97
C ASN A 97 -1.45 -7.73 -20.66
N LEU A 98 -0.50 -8.57 -20.24
CA LEU A 98 0.83 -8.13 -19.85
C LEU A 98 1.63 -7.59 -21.05
N TYR A 99 1.54 -8.22 -22.23
CA TYR A 99 2.16 -7.71 -23.46
C TYR A 99 1.60 -6.34 -23.86
N SER A 100 0.28 -6.20 -23.87
CA SER A 100 -0.37 -4.93 -24.19
C SER A 100 0.10 -3.81 -23.24
N ARG A 101 0.22 -4.11 -21.93
CA ARG A 101 0.68 -3.13 -20.94
C ARG A 101 2.18 -2.84 -21.05
N ALA A 102 3.02 -3.84 -21.29
CA ALA A 102 4.45 -3.65 -21.52
C ALA A 102 4.74 -2.72 -22.71
N SER A 103 3.97 -2.85 -23.79
CA SER A 103 4.13 -2.01 -24.99
C SER A 103 3.88 -0.53 -24.74
N LEU A 104 3.03 -0.16 -23.75
CA LEU A 104 2.80 1.24 -23.37
C LEU A 104 4.06 1.90 -22.77
N TYR A 105 4.97 1.09 -22.24
CA TYR A 105 6.27 1.53 -21.71
C TYR A 105 7.41 1.34 -22.70
N GLY A 106 7.11 0.95 -23.96
CA GLY A 106 8.10 0.69 -24.97
C GLY A 106 8.80 -0.67 -24.87
N ILE A 107 8.37 -1.53 -23.95
CA ILE A 107 8.94 -2.87 -23.73
C ILE A 107 8.24 -3.83 -24.68
N ASN A 108 8.98 -4.39 -25.66
CA ASN A 108 8.41 -5.18 -26.76
C ASN A 108 9.24 -6.46 -27.03
N GLY A 109 8.70 -7.36 -27.84
CA GLY A 109 9.41 -8.52 -28.38
C GLY A 109 10.02 -9.43 -27.31
N VAL A 110 11.30 -9.71 -27.42
CA VAL A 110 12.03 -10.62 -26.52
C VAL A 110 12.15 -10.05 -25.11
N GLU A 111 12.33 -8.74 -25.00
CA GLU A 111 12.41 -8.07 -23.69
C GLU A 111 11.09 -8.22 -22.90
N ALA A 112 9.96 -7.94 -23.53
CA ALA A 112 8.65 -8.13 -22.91
C ALA A 112 8.42 -9.60 -22.51
N LYS A 113 8.78 -10.54 -23.37
CA LYS A 113 8.69 -11.97 -23.07
C LYS A 113 9.48 -12.33 -21.83
N ASN A 114 10.75 -11.98 -21.78
CA ASN A 114 11.63 -12.30 -20.64
C ASN A 114 11.14 -11.66 -19.36
N ARG A 115 10.68 -10.40 -19.42
CA ARG A 115 10.16 -9.68 -18.26
C ARG A 115 8.88 -10.33 -17.74
N ILE A 116 7.95 -10.70 -18.60
CA ILE A 116 6.69 -11.38 -18.24
C ILE A 116 6.99 -12.75 -17.62
N GLU A 117 7.88 -13.53 -18.22
CA GLU A 117 8.26 -14.86 -17.71
C GLU A 117 8.93 -14.75 -16.33
N TYR A 118 9.84 -13.80 -16.14
CA TYR A 118 10.44 -13.53 -14.83
C TYR A 118 9.38 -13.19 -13.76
N LEU A 119 8.48 -12.24 -14.06
CA LEU A 119 7.42 -11.85 -13.12
C LEU A 119 6.45 -13.01 -12.86
N ALA A 120 6.13 -13.81 -13.89
CA ALA A 120 5.28 -14.99 -13.74
C ALA A 120 5.90 -16.04 -12.82
N GLN A 121 7.21 -16.20 -12.88
CA GLN A 121 7.94 -17.12 -12.02
C GLN A 121 7.94 -16.64 -10.56
N ILE A 122 8.36 -15.39 -10.29
CA ILE A 122 8.49 -14.89 -8.91
C ILE A 122 7.14 -14.71 -8.22
N LEU A 123 6.08 -14.37 -8.97
CA LEU A 123 4.71 -14.23 -8.47
C LEU A 123 3.88 -15.51 -8.60
N ASN A 124 4.51 -16.61 -9.02
CA ASN A 124 3.92 -17.94 -9.09
C ASN A 124 2.61 -18.00 -9.88
N PHE A 125 2.63 -17.58 -11.15
CA PHE A 125 1.50 -17.68 -12.08
C PHE A 125 1.89 -18.12 -13.50
N SER A 126 3.03 -18.78 -13.67
CA SER A 126 3.54 -19.21 -14.97
C SER A 126 2.54 -20.13 -15.73
N ASP A 127 1.83 -20.97 -14.99
CA ASP A 127 0.79 -21.88 -15.49
C ASP A 127 -0.49 -21.14 -15.95
N LEU A 128 -0.65 -19.89 -15.55
CA LEU A 128 -1.84 -19.08 -15.87
C LEU A 128 -1.67 -18.19 -17.10
N LEU A 129 -0.45 -18.08 -17.66
CA LEU A 129 -0.15 -17.15 -18.75
C LEU A 129 -1.11 -17.21 -19.94
N ASN A 130 -1.55 -18.41 -20.31
CA ASN A 130 -2.46 -18.60 -21.44
C ASN A 130 -3.94 -18.63 -21.02
N ARG A 131 -4.24 -18.42 -19.73
CA ARG A 131 -5.62 -18.44 -19.21
C ARG A 131 -6.26 -17.07 -19.35
N GLN A 132 -7.56 -17.03 -19.68
CA GLN A 132 -8.32 -15.79 -19.68
C GLN A 132 -8.43 -15.21 -18.28
N VAL A 133 -8.23 -13.88 -18.14
CA VAL A 133 -8.29 -13.18 -16.86
C VAL A 133 -9.65 -13.34 -16.18
N GLY A 134 -10.74 -13.33 -16.95
CA GLY A 134 -12.09 -13.53 -16.41
C GLY A 134 -12.32 -14.88 -15.72
N LYS A 135 -11.46 -15.89 -15.97
CA LYS A 135 -11.55 -17.24 -15.37
C LYS A 135 -10.64 -17.43 -14.15
N LEU A 136 -9.97 -16.37 -13.69
CA LEU A 136 -9.06 -16.41 -12.56
C LEU A 136 -9.79 -16.18 -11.24
N SER A 137 -9.27 -16.80 -10.15
CA SER A 137 -9.66 -16.43 -8.79
C SER A 137 -9.21 -15.02 -8.46
N GLY A 138 -9.77 -14.42 -7.39
CA GLY A 138 -9.36 -13.08 -6.92
C GLY A 138 -7.86 -13.01 -6.62
N GLY A 139 -7.31 -13.98 -5.91
CA GLY A 139 -5.89 -14.04 -5.58
C GLY A 139 -4.99 -14.25 -6.79
N GLN A 140 -5.41 -15.09 -7.76
CA GLN A 140 -4.69 -15.24 -9.03
C GLN A 140 -4.65 -13.92 -9.80
N ARG A 141 -5.80 -13.25 -9.92
CA ARG A 141 -5.89 -11.95 -10.60
C ARG A 141 -5.03 -10.89 -9.91
N ARG A 142 -5.03 -10.84 -8.57
CA ARG A 142 -4.24 -9.87 -7.80
C ARG A 142 -2.74 -10.01 -8.06
N ARG A 143 -2.21 -11.23 -8.11
CA ARG A 143 -0.80 -11.48 -8.47
C ARG A 143 -0.45 -10.93 -9.86
N ILE A 144 -1.36 -11.03 -10.82
CA ILE A 144 -1.17 -10.50 -12.16
C ILE A 144 -1.30 -8.97 -12.21
N ASP A 145 -2.19 -8.36 -11.40
CA ASP A 145 -2.24 -6.90 -11.25
C ASP A 145 -0.91 -6.35 -10.70
N VAL A 146 -0.30 -7.04 -9.74
CA VAL A 146 1.03 -6.69 -9.24
C VAL A 146 2.10 -6.87 -10.32
N ALA A 147 2.09 -8.00 -11.05
CA ALA A 147 3.01 -8.19 -12.17
C ALA A 147 2.91 -7.07 -13.21
N ARG A 148 1.67 -6.68 -13.56
CA ARG A 148 1.40 -5.56 -14.47
C ARG A 148 2.04 -4.26 -13.97
N ALA A 149 1.90 -3.95 -12.69
CA ALA A 149 2.47 -2.74 -12.09
C ALA A 149 4.01 -2.76 -12.09
N LEU A 150 4.63 -3.94 -12.09
CA LEU A 150 6.08 -4.14 -12.05
C LEU A 150 6.73 -4.30 -13.44
N LEU A 151 5.97 -4.32 -14.54
CA LEU A 151 6.49 -4.59 -15.89
C LEU A 151 7.67 -3.70 -16.27
N HIS A 152 7.55 -2.41 -16.03
CA HIS A 152 8.50 -1.37 -16.44
C HIS A 152 9.56 -1.04 -15.39
N ASN A 153 9.68 -1.87 -14.35
CA ASN A 153 10.63 -1.70 -13.26
C ASN A 153 10.53 -0.33 -12.54
N PRO A 154 9.35 0.00 -11.96
CA PRO A 154 9.12 1.31 -11.36
C PRO A 154 10.01 1.55 -10.14
N LYS A 155 10.33 2.83 -9.86
CA LYS A 155 11.00 3.22 -8.61
C LYS A 155 10.05 3.21 -7.42
N ILE A 156 8.76 3.45 -7.66
CA ILE A 156 7.73 3.55 -6.64
C ILE A 156 6.60 2.60 -6.99
N LEU A 157 6.24 1.72 -6.06
CA LEU A 157 5.09 0.83 -6.17
C LEU A 157 3.99 1.31 -5.22
N ILE A 158 2.87 1.75 -5.77
CA ILE A 158 1.67 2.14 -5.02
C ILE A 158 0.72 0.96 -4.97
N LEU A 159 0.32 0.56 -3.77
CA LEU A 159 -0.56 -0.57 -3.51
C LEU A 159 -1.81 -0.08 -2.76
N ASP A 160 -2.93 0.01 -3.47
CA ASP A 160 -4.21 0.39 -2.86
C ASP A 160 -4.96 -0.86 -2.38
N GLU A 161 -4.93 -1.09 -1.06
CA GLU A 161 -5.52 -2.25 -0.39
C GLU A 161 -5.18 -3.59 -1.06
N PRO A 162 -3.87 -3.95 -1.20
CA PRO A 162 -3.43 -5.02 -2.08
C PRO A 162 -3.90 -6.41 -1.67
N THR A 163 -4.25 -6.63 -0.42
CA THR A 163 -4.52 -7.95 0.14
C THR A 163 -6.00 -8.19 0.47
N THR A 164 -6.86 -7.20 0.23
CA THR A 164 -8.29 -7.32 0.46
C THR A 164 -8.87 -8.51 -0.32
N GLY A 165 -9.53 -9.44 0.40
CA GLY A 165 -10.12 -10.64 -0.18
C GLY A 165 -9.13 -11.76 -0.57
N LEU A 166 -7.86 -11.65 -0.18
CA LEU A 166 -6.86 -12.70 -0.38
C LEU A 166 -6.86 -13.69 0.79
N ASP A 167 -6.65 -14.96 0.47
CA ASP A 167 -6.33 -15.98 1.47
C ASP A 167 -4.94 -15.71 2.10
N PRO A 168 -4.69 -16.23 3.33
CA PRO A 168 -3.44 -15.95 4.05
C PRO A 168 -2.17 -16.36 3.30
N GLN A 169 -2.22 -17.47 2.56
CA GLN A 169 -1.06 -17.96 1.81
C GLN A 169 -0.72 -17.05 0.63
N THR A 170 -1.73 -16.62 -0.13
CA THR A 170 -1.57 -15.68 -1.25
C THR A 170 -1.04 -14.33 -0.75
N ARG A 171 -1.56 -13.84 0.39
CA ARG A 171 -1.09 -12.61 1.04
C ARG A 171 0.39 -12.71 1.40
N LYS A 172 0.79 -13.78 2.07
CA LYS A 172 2.19 -14.01 2.45
C LYS A 172 3.13 -14.03 1.23
N THR A 173 2.79 -14.80 0.20
CA THR A 173 3.58 -14.86 -1.05
C THR A 173 3.72 -13.49 -1.70
N LEU A 174 2.64 -12.68 -1.71
CA LEU A 174 2.67 -11.34 -2.28
C LEU A 174 3.66 -10.44 -1.53
N TRP A 175 3.60 -10.45 -0.19
CA TRP A 175 4.51 -9.65 0.64
C TRP A 175 5.97 -10.08 0.52
N GLU A 176 6.26 -11.38 0.47
CA GLU A 176 7.60 -11.91 0.26
C GLU A 176 8.22 -11.40 -1.05
N VAL A 177 7.44 -11.35 -2.14
CA VAL A 177 7.90 -10.84 -3.43
C VAL A 177 8.11 -9.33 -3.40
N ILE A 178 7.18 -8.57 -2.83
CA ILE A 178 7.29 -7.11 -2.72
C ILE A 178 8.53 -6.74 -1.90
N GLU A 179 8.73 -7.38 -0.76
CA GLU A 179 9.87 -7.12 0.12
C GLU A 179 11.21 -7.51 -0.54
N LYS A 180 11.24 -8.63 -1.27
CA LYS A 180 12.40 -9.01 -2.06
C LYS A 180 12.77 -7.94 -3.08
N LEU A 181 11.80 -7.48 -3.89
CA LEU A 181 12.04 -6.45 -4.90
C LEU A 181 12.44 -5.11 -4.26
N ARG A 182 11.84 -4.74 -3.12
CA ARG A 182 12.21 -3.56 -2.36
C ARG A 182 13.69 -3.59 -1.98
N ARG A 183 14.16 -4.70 -1.41
CA ARG A 183 15.56 -4.86 -0.96
C ARG A 183 16.55 -4.96 -2.11
N GLU A 184 16.22 -5.73 -3.16
CA GLU A 184 17.15 -5.98 -4.28
C GLU A 184 17.24 -4.80 -5.24
N GLN A 185 16.18 -4.02 -5.42
CA GLN A 185 16.09 -2.94 -6.41
C GLN A 185 15.99 -1.54 -5.80
N GLY A 186 15.97 -1.42 -4.47
CA GLY A 186 15.77 -0.13 -3.80
C GLY A 186 14.40 0.50 -4.06
N MET A 187 13.39 -0.32 -4.41
CA MET A 187 12.05 0.14 -4.74
C MET A 187 11.35 0.71 -3.50
N THR A 188 10.73 1.87 -3.65
CA THR A 188 9.87 2.46 -2.61
C THR A 188 8.49 1.86 -2.70
N VAL A 189 7.88 1.49 -1.58
CA VAL A 189 6.52 0.95 -1.53
C VAL A 189 5.61 1.87 -0.75
N PHE A 190 4.55 2.34 -1.39
CA PHE A 190 3.48 3.12 -0.78
C PHE A 190 2.23 2.24 -0.66
N LEU A 191 1.92 1.83 0.55
CA LEU A 191 0.81 0.93 0.86
C LEU A 191 -0.36 1.70 1.47
N THR A 192 -1.58 1.54 0.94
CA THR A 192 -2.78 1.88 1.72
C THR A 192 -3.41 0.61 2.28
N THR A 193 -3.86 0.69 3.51
CA THR A 193 -4.57 -0.40 4.16
C THR A 193 -5.46 0.11 5.29
N HIS A 194 -6.41 -0.70 5.70
CA HIS A 194 -7.16 -0.54 6.94
C HIS A 194 -6.82 -1.64 7.96
N TYR A 195 -5.85 -2.52 7.63
CA TYR A 195 -5.36 -3.59 8.50
C TYR A 195 -4.06 -3.18 9.18
N MET A 196 -4.06 -3.14 10.51
CA MET A 196 -2.86 -2.79 11.30
C MET A 196 -1.72 -3.79 11.12
N GLU A 197 -2.06 -5.07 10.89
CA GLU A 197 -1.06 -6.12 10.69
C GLU A 197 -0.19 -5.88 9.44
N GLU A 198 -0.76 -5.25 8.40
CA GLU A 198 0.00 -4.93 7.18
C GLU A 198 0.93 -3.73 7.35
N ALA A 199 0.60 -2.83 8.27
CA ALA A 199 1.43 -1.69 8.61
C ALA A 199 2.50 -2.02 9.66
N ALA A 200 2.44 -3.20 10.29
CA ALA A 200 3.35 -3.58 11.37
C ALA A 200 4.82 -3.71 10.92
N ASP A 201 5.03 -4.10 9.66
CA ASP A 201 6.36 -4.25 9.05
C ASP A 201 6.79 -3.01 8.25
N ALA A 202 6.00 -1.92 8.26
CA ALA A 202 6.35 -0.68 7.58
C ALA A 202 7.48 0.07 8.29
N ASP A 203 8.28 0.80 7.51
CA ASP A 203 9.33 1.68 8.05
C ASP A 203 8.71 2.94 8.68
N TYR A 204 7.61 3.44 8.10
CA TYR A 204 6.87 4.59 8.58
C TYR A 204 5.37 4.45 8.29
N VAL A 205 4.55 4.92 9.21
CA VAL A 205 3.09 4.84 9.14
C VAL A 205 2.48 6.22 9.32
N VAL A 206 1.54 6.56 8.47
CA VAL A 206 0.64 7.71 8.65
C VAL A 206 -0.78 7.19 8.81
N ILE A 207 -1.46 7.61 9.87
CA ILE A 207 -2.85 7.24 10.15
C ILE A 207 -3.74 8.41 9.78
N LEU A 208 -4.65 8.17 8.82
CA LEU A 208 -5.65 9.15 8.41
C LEU A 208 -6.97 8.93 9.13
N ASP A 209 -7.57 10.05 9.49
CA ASP A 209 -8.97 10.12 9.88
C ASP A 209 -9.61 11.38 9.28
N SER A 210 -10.73 11.21 8.60
CA SER A 210 -11.55 12.32 8.07
C SER A 210 -10.74 13.35 7.25
N GLY A 211 -9.84 12.85 6.39
CA GLY A 211 -9.00 13.68 5.50
C GLY A 211 -7.74 14.25 6.14
N LYS A 212 -7.49 14.04 7.44
CA LYS A 212 -6.36 14.59 8.19
C LYS A 212 -5.44 13.50 8.73
N ILE A 213 -4.19 13.86 9.00
CA ILE A 213 -3.29 12.99 9.77
C ILE A 213 -3.71 13.03 11.24
N SER A 214 -4.11 11.87 11.76
CA SER A 214 -4.43 11.67 13.17
C SER A 214 -3.18 11.29 13.98
N ALA A 215 -2.31 10.48 13.38
CA ALA A 215 -1.04 10.09 13.98
C ALA A 215 -0.03 9.69 12.90
N GLU A 216 1.25 9.83 13.19
CA GLU A 216 2.33 9.37 12.33
C GLU A 216 3.57 8.98 13.13
N GLY A 217 4.40 8.10 12.58
CA GLY A 217 5.64 7.61 13.19
C GLY A 217 5.98 6.21 12.72
N THR A 218 7.04 5.64 13.28
CA THR A 218 7.33 4.21 13.11
C THR A 218 6.27 3.36 13.81
N PRO A 219 6.03 2.11 13.39
CA PRO A 219 5.09 1.22 14.09
C PRO A 219 5.38 1.09 15.60
N HIS A 220 6.66 1.07 15.98
CA HIS A 220 7.07 1.02 17.37
C HIS A 220 6.67 2.29 18.14
N GLU A 221 6.95 3.49 17.60
CA GLU A 221 6.57 4.76 18.23
C GLU A 221 5.06 4.89 18.40
N LEU A 222 4.29 4.52 17.37
CA LEU A 222 2.84 4.54 17.42
C LEU A 222 2.30 3.57 18.47
N LYS A 223 2.85 2.35 18.51
CA LYS A 223 2.48 1.36 19.52
C LYS A 223 2.78 1.87 20.94
N THR A 224 3.96 2.40 21.19
CA THR A 224 4.35 2.94 22.50
C THR A 224 3.48 4.12 22.91
N LYS A 225 3.12 4.99 21.96
CA LYS A 225 2.34 6.21 22.25
C LYS A 225 0.86 5.96 22.48
N TYR A 226 0.27 4.99 21.75
CA TYR A 226 -1.19 4.79 21.71
C TYR A 226 -1.66 3.45 22.28
N THR A 227 -0.77 2.49 22.47
CA THR A 227 -1.10 1.23 23.15
C THR A 227 -0.13 1.05 24.31
N GLY A 228 -0.61 1.12 25.54
CA GLY A 228 0.22 0.74 26.71
C GLY A 228 0.64 -0.72 26.61
N ASP A 229 1.75 -1.06 27.25
CA ASP A 229 2.09 -2.45 27.49
C ASP A 229 1.09 -3.00 28.52
N PHE A 230 0.41 -4.08 28.17
CA PHE A 230 -0.54 -4.72 29.06
C PHE A 230 0.01 -6.02 29.59
N VAL A 231 -0.03 -6.20 30.90
CA VAL A 231 0.25 -7.48 31.54
C VAL A 231 -1.08 -8.17 31.82
N THR A 232 -1.28 -9.36 31.24
CA THR A 232 -2.47 -10.16 31.51
C THR A 232 -2.15 -11.19 32.57
N VAL A 233 -2.83 -11.12 33.70
CA VAL A 233 -2.62 -11.99 34.86
C VAL A 233 -3.80 -12.95 35.00
N TYR A 234 -3.52 -14.25 35.09
CA TYR A 234 -4.53 -15.28 35.24
C TYR A 234 -4.52 -15.85 36.66
N GLY A 235 -5.68 -16.19 37.18
CA GLY A 235 -5.84 -16.91 38.47
C GLY A 235 -5.40 -16.09 39.70
N VAL A 236 -5.38 -14.78 39.61
CA VAL A 236 -5.04 -13.87 40.73
C VAL A 236 -6.30 -13.18 41.22
N ASP A 237 -6.39 -13.03 42.54
CA ASP A 237 -7.46 -12.27 43.19
C ASP A 237 -7.34 -10.78 42.87
N GLU A 238 -8.45 -10.19 42.47
CA GLU A 238 -8.55 -8.74 42.13
C GLU A 238 -8.01 -7.84 43.25
N ALA A 239 -8.25 -8.19 44.51
CA ALA A 239 -7.76 -7.45 45.67
C ALA A 239 -6.24 -7.31 45.71
N LYS A 240 -5.49 -8.32 45.19
CA LYS A 240 -4.03 -8.27 45.13
C LYS A 240 -3.53 -7.32 44.04
N ILE A 241 -4.25 -7.20 42.94
CA ILE A 241 -3.91 -6.25 41.88
C ILE A 241 -4.25 -4.82 42.29
N ALA A 242 -5.41 -4.64 42.89
CA ALA A 242 -5.81 -3.33 43.46
C ALA A 242 -4.80 -2.78 44.46
N ALA A 243 -4.17 -3.67 45.27
CA ALA A 243 -3.14 -3.29 46.23
C ALA A 243 -1.84 -2.76 45.59
N LEU A 244 -1.60 -3.01 44.27
CA LEU A 244 -0.44 -2.50 43.55
C LEU A 244 -0.61 -1.03 43.12
N GLY A 245 -1.81 -0.45 43.24
CA GLY A 245 -2.06 0.94 42.86
C GLY A 245 -1.94 1.24 41.36
N VAL A 246 -2.06 0.23 40.52
CA VAL A 246 -2.04 0.34 39.03
C VAL A 246 -3.45 0.33 38.49
N GLU A 247 -3.68 0.96 37.33
CA GLU A 247 -4.94 0.84 36.60
C GLU A 247 -5.07 -0.57 36.04
N TYR A 248 -6.26 -1.18 36.18
CA TYR A 248 -6.52 -2.52 35.69
C TYR A 248 -7.96 -2.68 35.19
N GLU A 249 -8.13 -3.64 34.28
CA GLU A 249 -9.42 -4.03 33.72
C GLU A 249 -9.69 -5.51 34.08
N VAL A 250 -10.80 -5.78 34.74
CA VAL A 250 -11.23 -7.16 35.04
C VAL A 250 -11.92 -7.74 33.81
N ARG A 251 -11.44 -8.88 33.31
CA ARG A 251 -12.01 -9.65 32.20
C ARG A 251 -12.48 -11.01 32.74
N LYS A 252 -13.26 -11.73 31.93
CA LYS A 252 -13.92 -12.98 32.31
C LYS A 252 -13.00 -14.00 32.99
N ASP A 253 -11.76 -14.16 32.50
CA ASP A 253 -10.83 -15.19 32.96
C ASP A 253 -9.45 -14.63 33.37
N CYS A 254 -9.27 -13.30 33.39
CA CYS A 254 -7.99 -12.65 33.67
C CYS A 254 -8.18 -11.19 34.11
N ILE A 255 -7.13 -10.62 34.67
CA ILE A 255 -7.03 -9.18 34.93
C ILE A 255 -5.94 -8.61 34.02
N ARG A 256 -6.24 -7.52 33.35
CA ARG A 256 -5.31 -6.78 32.48
C ARG A 256 -4.86 -5.52 33.20
N ILE A 257 -3.56 -5.36 33.32
CA ILE A 257 -2.86 -4.23 33.95
C ILE A 257 -2.20 -3.40 32.88
#